data_eede0f302fdcdfcbd3c5f712b48a95f6
#
_entry.id   eede0f302fdcdfcbd3c5f712b48a95f6
#
_cell.length_a   1.000
_cell.length_b   1.000
_cell.length_c   1.000
_cell.angle_alpha   90.00
_cell.angle_beta   90.00
_cell.angle_gamma   90.00
#
_symmetry.space_group_name_H-M   'P 1'
#
loop_
_entity.id
_entity.type
_entity.pdbx_description
1 polymer ?
#
loop_
_entity_poly.entity_id
_entity_poly.type
_entity_poly.pdbx_seq_one_letter_code
_entity_poly.pdbx_strand_id
1 'polypeptide(L)'
;PVEFLQTIRRVTQELDIPMIVDEIQCGIGRSGKFFAFEYADIVPDVILASKAIGGSQPLSVVIYNKKLDKWEQGAHAGTFRGNQLAMAAGTVVMNRVSKPEFLEEVREKGKIIEERLLALKAKTKIIGDVRAKGLMIGTEFVNPKGQPDGIGSLPTSGEIAAKVQKICFENGFVAEKGGRGG
;
A
#
# COMPACT_ATOMS: atom_id res chain seq x y z
N PRO A 1 -1.76 -12.74 1.06
CA PRO A 1 -2.90 -13.64 0.84
C PRO A 1 -4.06 -13.24 1.73
N VAL A 2 -5.29 -13.43 1.26
CA VAL A 2 -6.52 -13.11 2.00
C VAL A 2 -6.60 -13.92 3.28
N GLU A 3 -6.31 -15.21 3.20
CA GLU A 3 -6.35 -16.16 4.30
C GLU A 3 -5.38 -15.78 5.44
N PHE A 4 -4.25 -15.14 5.11
CA PHE A 4 -3.30 -14.66 6.10
C PHE A 4 -3.91 -13.55 6.97
N LEU A 5 -4.54 -12.55 6.34
CA LEU A 5 -5.20 -11.47 7.07
C LEU A 5 -6.41 -11.97 7.87
N GLN A 6 -7.19 -12.88 7.30
CA GLN A 6 -8.32 -13.53 7.98
C GLN A 6 -7.85 -14.33 9.20
N THR A 7 -6.73 -15.06 9.08
CA THR A 7 -6.16 -15.81 10.19
C THR A 7 -5.69 -14.87 11.30
N ILE A 8 -4.97 -13.79 10.95
CA ILE A 8 -4.56 -12.78 11.95
C ILE A 8 -5.79 -12.22 12.65
N ARG A 9 -6.83 -11.83 11.88
CA ARG A 9 -8.06 -11.27 12.46
C ARG A 9 -8.73 -12.24 13.42
N ARG A 10 -8.87 -13.50 13.05
CA ARG A 10 -9.45 -14.54 13.90
C ARG A 10 -8.65 -14.71 15.20
N VAL A 11 -7.33 -14.88 15.10
CA VAL A 11 -6.46 -15.09 16.29
C VAL A 11 -6.48 -13.86 17.20
N THR A 12 -6.43 -12.65 16.66
CA THR A 12 -6.47 -11.42 17.47
C THR A 12 -7.83 -11.23 18.16
N GLN A 13 -8.93 -11.66 17.54
CA GLN A 13 -10.24 -11.66 18.19
C GLN A 13 -10.33 -12.70 19.32
N GLU A 14 -9.84 -13.92 19.10
CA GLU A 14 -9.83 -14.98 20.12
C GLU A 14 -9.01 -14.60 21.36
N LEU A 15 -7.94 -13.83 21.16
CA LEU A 15 -7.04 -13.40 22.25
C LEU A 15 -7.36 -12.00 22.80
N ASP A 16 -8.42 -11.35 22.34
CA ASP A 16 -8.79 -9.96 22.67
C ASP A 16 -7.63 -8.95 22.45
N ILE A 17 -6.86 -9.16 21.38
CA ILE A 17 -5.76 -8.28 20.98
C ILE A 17 -6.27 -7.34 19.88
N PRO A 18 -6.18 -6.00 20.03
CA PRO A 18 -6.57 -5.06 18.99
C PRO A 18 -5.73 -5.23 17.72
N MET A 19 -6.38 -5.47 16.59
CA MET A 19 -5.73 -5.51 15.28
C MET A 19 -5.64 -4.11 14.70
N ILE A 20 -4.41 -3.64 14.45
CA ILE A 20 -4.12 -2.37 13.80
C ILE A 20 -3.70 -2.62 12.37
N VAL A 21 -4.31 -1.93 11.40
CA VAL A 21 -3.90 -1.97 10.00
C VAL A 21 -3.33 -0.62 9.57
N ASP A 22 -2.17 -0.66 8.93
CA ASP A 22 -1.54 0.52 8.35
C ASP A 22 -1.96 0.65 6.88
N GLU A 23 -2.91 1.56 6.65
CA GLU A 23 -3.44 1.89 5.32
C GLU A 23 -2.86 3.21 4.77
N ILE A 24 -1.74 3.68 5.34
CA ILE A 24 -1.11 4.94 4.95
C ILE A 24 -0.74 4.95 3.46
N GLN A 25 -0.27 3.84 2.95
CA GLN A 25 0.15 3.71 1.55
C GLN A 25 -0.82 2.92 0.68
N CYS A 26 -1.40 1.85 1.20
CA CYS A 26 -2.26 0.94 0.43
C CYS A 26 -3.74 1.34 0.43
N GLY A 27 -4.16 2.20 1.37
CA GLY A 27 -5.52 2.68 1.49
C GLY A 27 -5.87 3.84 0.56
N ILE A 28 -7.03 4.43 0.82
CA ILE A 28 -7.59 5.59 0.11
C ILE A 28 -7.59 5.37 -1.41
N GLY A 29 -8.07 4.20 -1.83
CA GLY A 29 -8.27 3.84 -3.24
C GLY A 29 -7.05 3.28 -3.97
N ARG A 30 -5.84 3.35 -3.39
CA ARG A 30 -4.60 2.92 -4.06
C ARG A 30 -4.65 1.48 -4.57
N SER A 31 -5.23 0.59 -3.79
CA SER A 31 -5.32 -0.84 -4.12
C SER A 31 -6.54 -1.21 -4.99
N GLY A 32 -7.41 -0.24 -5.35
CA GLY A 32 -8.66 -0.50 -6.07
C GLY A 32 -9.84 -0.88 -5.18
N LYS A 33 -9.64 -0.88 -3.86
CA LYS A 33 -10.63 -0.81 -2.80
C LYS A 33 -10.41 0.47 -2.02
N PHE A 34 -11.42 0.94 -1.25
CA PHE A 34 -11.24 2.14 -0.44
C PHE A 34 -10.13 1.91 0.61
N PHE A 35 -10.19 0.79 1.34
CA PHE A 35 -9.11 0.26 2.15
C PHE A 35 -8.65 -1.10 1.63
N ALA A 36 -7.36 -1.40 1.71
CA ALA A 36 -6.80 -2.65 1.20
C ALA A 36 -7.28 -3.87 2.01
N PHE A 37 -7.56 -3.74 3.31
CA PHE A 37 -8.06 -4.83 4.13
C PHE A 37 -9.46 -5.33 3.69
N GLU A 38 -10.22 -4.55 2.93
CA GLU A 38 -11.52 -4.97 2.38
C GLU A 38 -11.40 -6.18 1.43
N TYR A 39 -10.22 -6.46 0.88
CA TYR A 39 -9.99 -7.66 0.09
C TYR A 39 -10.08 -8.95 0.93
N ALA A 40 -9.86 -8.85 2.23
CA ALA A 40 -9.93 -9.97 3.16
C ALA A 40 -11.30 -10.08 3.86
N ASP A 41 -12.22 -9.15 3.58
CA ASP A 41 -13.55 -9.09 4.23
C ASP A 41 -13.43 -9.12 5.78
N ILE A 42 -12.50 -8.34 6.32
CA ILE A 42 -12.27 -8.20 7.76
C ILE A 42 -12.56 -6.78 8.23
N VAL A 43 -12.82 -6.62 9.51
CA VAL A 43 -12.93 -5.31 10.16
C VAL A 43 -11.84 -5.21 11.23
N PRO A 44 -10.79 -4.39 11.05
CA PRO A 44 -9.77 -4.18 12.05
C PRO A 44 -10.28 -3.32 13.22
N ASP A 45 -9.56 -3.31 14.33
CA ASP A 45 -9.90 -2.47 15.48
C ASP A 45 -9.36 -1.04 15.32
N VAL A 46 -8.26 -0.87 14.58
CA VAL A 46 -7.64 0.44 14.30
C VAL A 46 -7.19 0.49 12.85
N ILE A 47 -7.43 1.63 12.21
CA ILE A 47 -6.99 1.96 10.85
C ILE A 47 -6.14 3.22 10.90
N LEU A 48 -4.93 3.15 10.33
CA LEU A 48 -4.08 4.32 10.14
C LEU A 48 -4.19 4.77 8.69
N ALA A 49 -4.57 6.03 8.44
CA ALA A 49 -4.66 6.61 7.11
C ALA A 49 -3.89 7.93 7.04
N SER A 50 -3.17 8.16 5.94
CA SER A 50 -2.41 9.37 5.69
C SER A 50 -2.16 9.53 4.18
N LYS A 51 -1.10 10.21 3.78
CA LYS A 51 -0.69 10.41 2.37
C LYS A 51 -1.86 10.90 1.50
N ALA A 52 -2.48 10.01 0.74
CA ALA A 52 -3.53 10.33 -0.22
C ALA A 52 -4.75 11.05 0.41
N ILE A 53 -5.09 10.77 1.67
CA ILE A 53 -6.26 11.36 2.33
C ILE A 53 -6.18 12.89 2.41
N GLY A 54 -4.99 13.45 2.53
CA GLY A 54 -4.79 14.90 2.62
C GLY A 54 -4.77 15.64 1.26
N GLY A 55 -4.85 14.90 0.16
CA GLY A 55 -4.61 15.46 -1.17
C GLY A 55 -3.16 15.93 -1.27
N SER A 56 -2.96 17.25 -1.36
CA SER A 56 -1.62 17.86 -1.35
C SER A 56 -1.20 18.40 0.03
N GLN A 57 -2.04 18.22 1.05
CA GLN A 57 -1.79 18.71 2.41
C GLN A 57 -1.41 17.57 3.36
N PRO A 58 -0.51 17.81 4.33
CA PRO A 58 -0.22 16.84 5.39
C PRO A 58 -1.45 16.59 6.24
N LEU A 59 -1.97 15.36 6.17
CA LEU A 59 -3.12 14.90 6.96
C LEU A 59 -2.91 13.44 7.34
N SER A 60 -3.13 13.13 8.61
CA SER A 60 -3.16 11.77 9.13
C SER A 60 -4.40 11.58 9.98
N VAL A 61 -5.00 10.41 9.88
CA VAL A 61 -6.21 10.05 10.62
C VAL A 61 -5.99 8.67 11.25
N VAL A 62 -6.36 8.55 12.51
CA VAL A 62 -6.46 7.28 13.23
C VAL A 62 -7.92 7.00 13.49
N ILE A 63 -8.45 5.94 12.90
CA ILE A 63 -9.83 5.49 13.08
C ILE A 63 -9.77 4.26 13.98
N TYR A 64 -10.49 4.27 15.09
CA TYR A 64 -10.43 3.15 16.03
C TYR A 64 -11.80 2.81 16.61
N ASN A 65 -11.95 1.56 17.01
CA ASN A 65 -13.17 1.07 17.65
C ASN A 65 -13.40 1.80 18.97
N LYS A 66 -14.64 2.19 19.23
CA LYS A 66 -15.03 2.91 20.46
C LYS A 66 -14.59 2.22 21.77
N LYS A 67 -14.49 0.89 21.79
CA LYS A 67 -13.99 0.15 22.96
C LYS A 67 -12.55 0.52 23.37
N LEU A 68 -11.77 1.09 22.42
CA LEU A 68 -10.40 1.55 22.62
C LEU A 68 -10.30 3.03 23.01
N ASP A 69 -11.42 3.74 23.03
CA ASP A 69 -11.48 5.16 23.39
C ASP A 69 -11.36 5.33 24.91
N LYS A 70 -10.13 5.20 25.39
CA LYS A 70 -9.75 5.35 26.80
C LYS A 70 -8.85 6.55 27.05
N TRP A 71 -8.82 7.47 26.09
CA TRP A 71 -7.99 8.66 26.16
C TRP A 71 -8.50 9.62 27.23
N GLU A 72 -7.59 10.14 28.03
CA GLU A 72 -7.88 11.28 28.87
C GLU A 72 -7.93 12.57 28.06
N GLN A 73 -8.64 13.58 28.56
CA GLN A 73 -8.74 14.87 27.88
C GLN A 73 -7.34 15.49 27.71
N GLY A 74 -6.98 15.84 26.46
CA GLY A 74 -5.68 16.39 26.13
C GLY A 74 -4.57 15.38 25.86
N ALA A 75 -4.81 14.07 26.03
CA ALA A 75 -3.79 13.03 25.83
C ALA A 75 -3.19 13.00 24.42
N HIS A 76 -3.93 13.47 23.41
CA HIS A 76 -3.48 13.56 22.03
C HIS A 76 -3.56 15.00 21.52
N ALA A 77 -2.64 15.84 21.98
CA ALA A 77 -2.51 17.25 21.55
C ALA A 77 -1.47 17.37 20.43
N GLY A 78 -1.65 18.37 19.55
CA GLY A 78 -0.68 18.68 18.48
C GLY A 78 -1.00 20.01 17.81
N THR A 79 0.01 20.86 17.61
CA THR A 79 -0.15 22.23 17.08
C THR A 79 -0.84 22.28 15.72
N PHE A 80 -0.57 21.31 14.84
CA PHE A 80 -1.17 21.24 13.50
C PHE A 80 -2.41 20.35 13.41
N ARG A 81 -2.85 19.80 14.53
CA ARG A 81 -4.05 18.96 14.59
C ARG A 81 -5.29 19.77 14.22
N GLY A 82 -6.14 19.19 13.38
CA GLY A 82 -7.35 19.87 12.92
C GLY A 82 -7.10 21.01 11.92
N ASN A 83 -6.00 20.97 11.18
CA ASN A 83 -5.73 21.94 10.11
C ASN A 83 -6.89 21.95 9.11
N GLN A 84 -7.62 23.08 9.06
CA GLN A 84 -8.83 23.21 8.26
C GLN A 84 -8.60 23.10 6.77
N LEU A 85 -7.44 23.55 6.26
CA LEU A 85 -7.10 23.44 4.85
C LEU A 85 -6.87 21.96 4.47
N ALA A 86 -6.17 21.23 5.32
CA ALA A 86 -5.95 19.80 5.12
C ALA A 86 -7.26 19.00 5.19
N MET A 87 -8.15 19.36 6.11
CA MET A 87 -9.48 18.73 6.22
C MET A 87 -10.37 19.05 5.02
N ALA A 88 -10.36 20.29 4.51
CA ALA A 88 -11.10 20.67 3.31
C ALA A 88 -10.59 19.90 2.07
N ALA A 89 -9.26 19.84 1.87
CA ALA A 89 -8.65 19.06 0.81
C ALA A 89 -8.97 17.56 0.95
N GLY A 90 -8.88 17.02 2.16
CA GLY A 90 -9.21 15.63 2.45
C GLY A 90 -10.67 15.30 2.14
N THR A 91 -11.60 16.19 2.43
CA THR A 91 -13.02 16.02 2.10
C THR A 91 -13.23 15.87 0.58
N VAL A 92 -12.54 16.66 -0.22
CA VAL A 92 -12.59 16.55 -1.70
C VAL A 92 -12.05 15.21 -2.16
N VAL A 93 -10.91 14.77 -1.59
CA VAL A 93 -10.32 13.46 -1.90
C VAL A 93 -11.28 12.34 -1.54
N MET A 94 -11.84 12.36 -0.34
CA MET A 94 -12.79 11.34 0.13
C MET A 94 -14.01 11.23 -0.79
N ASN A 95 -14.60 12.37 -1.16
CA ASN A 95 -15.74 12.41 -2.08
C ASN A 95 -15.40 11.89 -3.49
N ARG A 96 -14.15 11.99 -3.90
CA ARG A 96 -13.69 11.46 -5.20
C ARG A 96 -13.41 9.96 -5.13
N VAL A 97 -12.64 9.54 -4.14
CA VAL A 97 -12.14 8.17 -4.02
C VAL A 97 -13.24 7.18 -3.62
N SER A 98 -14.26 7.62 -2.86
CA SER A 98 -15.37 6.75 -2.47
C SER A 98 -16.28 6.34 -3.63
N LYS A 99 -16.12 6.94 -4.81
CA LYS A 99 -16.94 6.63 -5.97
C LYS A 99 -16.54 5.28 -6.57
N PRO A 100 -17.50 4.37 -6.82
CA PRO A 100 -17.21 3.04 -7.38
C PRO A 100 -16.46 3.10 -8.71
N GLU A 101 -16.81 4.06 -9.58
CA GLU A 101 -16.18 4.25 -10.88
C GLU A 101 -14.72 4.66 -10.77
N PHE A 102 -14.33 5.42 -9.73
CA PHE A 102 -12.92 5.76 -9.47
C PHE A 102 -12.13 4.50 -9.08
N LEU A 103 -12.67 3.67 -8.19
CA LEU A 103 -12.02 2.44 -7.76
C LEU A 103 -11.90 1.43 -8.90
N GLU A 104 -12.90 1.37 -9.80
CA GLU A 104 -12.82 0.54 -11.02
C GLU A 104 -11.69 1.01 -11.94
N GLU A 105 -11.61 2.31 -12.22
CA GLU A 105 -10.53 2.90 -13.03
C GLU A 105 -9.14 2.55 -12.47
N VAL A 106 -8.97 2.55 -11.13
CA VAL A 106 -7.74 2.13 -10.46
C VAL A 106 -7.42 0.65 -10.74
N ARG A 107 -8.42 -0.23 -10.67
CA ARG A 107 -8.25 -1.67 -10.96
C ARG A 107 -7.88 -1.91 -12.42
N GLU A 108 -8.58 -1.28 -13.35
CA GLU A 108 -8.31 -1.39 -14.80
C GLU A 108 -6.90 -0.94 -15.16
N LYS A 109 -6.49 0.24 -14.68
CA LYS A 109 -5.12 0.75 -14.89
C LYS A 109 -4.08 -0.16 -14.25
N GLY A 110 -4.34 -0.64 -13.04
CA GLY A 110 -3.45 -1.57 -12.36
C GLY A 110 -3.24 -2.86 -13.15
N LYS A 111 -4.32 -3.42 -13.70
CA LYS A 111 -4.28 -4.63 -14.54
C LYS A 111 -3.45 -4.42 -15.80
N ILE A 112 -3.60 -3.30 -16.50
CA ILE A 112 -2.81 -2.97 -17.69
C ILE A 112 -1.31 -2.95 -17.37
N ILE A 113 -0.93 -2.34 -16.25
CA ILE A 113 0.48 -2.25 -15.85
C ILE A 113 1.00 -3.64 -15.46
N GLU A 114 0.24 -4.39 -14.67
CA GLU A 114 0.60 -5.74 -14.25
C GLU A 114 0.83 -6.68 -15.44
N GLU A 115 -0.07 -6.70 -16.42
CA GLU A 115 0.05 -7.50 -17.64
C GLU A 115 1.31 -7.15 -18.44
N ARG A 116 1.63 -5.86 -18.55
CA ARG A 116 2.86 -5.42 -19.23
C ARG A 116 4.12 -5.82 -18.48
N LEU A 117 4.14 -5.72 -17.16
CA LEU A 117 5.26 -6.14 -16.33
C LEU A 117 5.46 -7.66 -16.37
N LEU A 118 4.37 -8.44 -16.35
CA LEU A 118 4.44 -9.89 -16.51
C LEU A 118 4.97 -10.29 -17.90
N ALA A 119 4.56 -9.58 -18.95
CA ALA A 119 5.10 -9.78 -20.29
C ALA A 119 6.61 -9.44 -20.39
N LEU A 120 7.07 -8.43 -19.64
CA LEU A 120 8.49 -8.12 -19.50
C LEU A 120 9.23 -9.19 -18.72
N LYS A 121 8.66 -9.68 -17.60
CA LYS A 121 9.22 -10.78 -16.81
C LYS A 121 9.48 -12.01 -17.68
N ALA A 122 8.56 -12.35 -18.57
CA ALA A 122 8.72 -13.47 -19.50
C ALA A 122 9.89 -13.29 -20.50
N LYS A 123 10.33 -12.04 -20.74
CA LYS A 123 11.40 -11.71 -21.71
C LYS A 123 12.75 -11.43 -21.05
N THR A 124 12.82 -11.36 -19.73
CA THR A 124 14.06 -11.03 -19.02
C THR A 124 14.26 -11.91 -17.81
N LYS A 125 15.53 -12.09 -17.43
CA LYS A 125 15.91 -12.87 -16.24
C LYS A 125 16.14 -11.99 -15.00
N ILE A 126 16.01 -10.66 -15.13
CA ILE A 126 16.27 -9.75 -14.02
C ILE A 126 15.01 -9.44 -13.20
N ILE A 127 13.81 -9.83 -13.64
CA ILE A 127 12.58 -9.68 -12.89
C ILE A 127 12.24 -11.01 -12.21
N GLY A 128 12.34 -11.04 -10.89
CA GLY A 128 12.03 -12.20 -10.06
C GLY A 128 10.54 -12.35 -9.83
N ASP A 129 9.87 -11.24 -9.46
CA ASP A 129 8.44 -11.27 -9.21
C ASP A 129 7.75 -9.95 -9.57
N VAL A 130 6.44 -10.03 -9.85
CA VAL A 130 5.54 -8.89 -10.06
C VAL A 130 4.30 -9.12 -9.22
N ARG A 131 4.01 -8.17 -8.34
CA ARG A 131 2.85 -8.19 -7.46
C ARG A 131 2.03 -6.92 -7.64
N ALA A 132 0.73 -7.04 -7.80
CA ALA A 132 -0.16 -5.90 -7.99
C ALA A 132 -1.48 -6.06 -7.22
N LYS A 133 -1.95 -4.92 -6.69
CA LYS A 133 -3.32 -4.71 -6.22
C LYS A 133 -3.71 -3.29 -6.60
N GLY A 134 -4.56 -3.14 -7.62
CA GLY A 134 -4.81 -1.84 -8.23
C GLY A 134 -3.51 -1.18 -8.65
N LEU A 135 -3.28 0.06 -8.23
CA LEU A 135 -2.05 0.81 -8.51
C LEU A 135 -0.99 0.69 -7.39
N MET A 136 -1.13 -0.27 -6.48
CA MET A 136 -0.08 -0.70 -5.58
C MET A 136 0.68 -1.84 -6.24
N ILE A 137 1.81 -1.55 -6.88
CA ILE A 137 2.54 -2.47 -7.74
C ILE A 137 3.99 -2.54 -7.29
N GLY A 138 4.49 -3.75 -7.12
CA GLY A 138 5.88 -4.05 -6.82
C GLY A 138 6.50 -4.96 -7.86
N THR A 139 7.68 -4.61 -8.33
CA THR A 139 8.50 -5.44 -9.21
C THR A 139 9.80 -5.77 -8.49
N GLU A 140 10.05 -7.05 -8.27
CA GLU A 140 11.28 -7.51 -7.65
C GLU A 140 12.36 -7.71 -8.69
N PHE A 141 13.51 -7.09 -8.48
CA PHE A 141 14.69 -7.28 -9.33
C PHE A 141 15.66 -8.26 -8.68
N VAL A 142 16.17 -9.19 -9.48
CA VAL A 142 17.04 -10.30 -9.02
C VAL A 142 18.34 -10.33 -9.80
N ASN A 143 19.37 -10.89 -9.18
CA ASN A 143 20.63 -11.19 -9.86
C ASN A 143 20.51 -12.53 -10.62
N PRO A 144 20.45 -12.54 -11.96
CA PRO A 144 20.27 -13.77 -12.74
C PRO A 144 21.49 -14.69 -12.71
N LYS A 145 22.64 -14.24 -12.17
CA LYS A 145 23.86 -15.02 -12.01
C LYS A 145 24.04 -15.49 -10.56
N GLY A 146 23.13 -15.12 -9.65
CA GLY A 146 23.18 -15.54 -8.25
C GLY A 146 22.79 -17.01 -8.07
N GLN A 147 23.20 -17.58 -6.94
CA GLN A 147 22.77 -18.92 -6.57
C GLN A 147 21.35 -18.86 -6.01
N PRO A 148 20.41 -19.69 -6.50
CA PRO A 148 19.08 -19.78 -5.93
C PRO A 148 19.10 -20.24 -4.47
N ASP A 149 18.13 -19.81 -3.70
CA ASP A 149 17.88 -20.30 -2.33
C ASP A 149 17.22 -21.69 -2.33
N GLY A 150 16.90 -22.21 -1.13
CA GLY A 150 16.31 -23.53 -0.94
C GLY A 150 14.93 -23.75 -1.58
N ILE A 151 14.26 -22.67 -2.03
CA ILE A 151 12.96 -22.70 -2.75
C ILE A 151 13.11 -22.30 -4.23
N GLY A 152 14.34 -22.12 -4.70
CA GLY A 152 14.62 -21.78 -6.11
C GLY A 152 14.55 -20.29 -6.43
N SER A 153 14.43 -19.39 -5.43
CA SER A 153 14.39 -17.95 -5.66
C SER A 153 15.80 -17.39 -5.82
N LEU A 154 16.00 -16.58 -6.87
CA LEU A 154 17.25 -15.85 -7.07
C LEU A 154 17.41 -14.72 -6.05
N PRO A 155 18.65 -14.37 -5.64
CA PRO A 155 18.88 -13.27 -4.71
C PRO A 155 18.46 -11.93 -5.31
N THR A 156 17.83 -11.08 -4.50
CA THR A 156 17.44 -9.72 -4.88
C THR A 156 18.66 -8.88 -5.24
N SER A 157 18.49 -7.90 -6.14
CA SER A 157 19.56 -7.04 -6.61
C SER A 157 19.20 -5.56 -6.53
N GLY A 158 19.64 -4.92 -5.44
CA GLY A 158 19.50 -3.46 -5.27
C GLY A 158 20.25 -2.64 -6.32
N GLU A 159 21.32 -3.20 -6.91
CA GLU A 159 22.08 -2.56 -8.00
C GLU A 159 21.21 -2.48 -9.27
N ILE A 160 20.58 -3.59 -9.66
CA ILE A 160 19.68 -3.63 -10.83
C ILE A 160 18.47 -2.71 -10.58
N ALA A 161 17.87 -2.77 -9.39
CA ALA A 161 16.76 -1.91 -9.02
C ALA A 161 17.12 -0.42 -9.13
N ALA A 162 18.29 -0.02 -8.61
CA ALA A 162 18.77 1.36 -8.68
C ALA A 162 19.03 1.81 -10.14
N LYS A 163 19.58 0.92 -10.98
CA LYS A 163 19.81 1.21 -12.40
C LYS A 163 18.49 1.38 -13.15
N VAL A 164 17.51 0.51 -12.89
CA VAL A 164 16.17 0.64 -13.49
C VAL A 164 15.50 1.92 -13.05
N GLN A 165 15.52 2.24 -11.74
CA GLN A 165 14.98 3.49 -11.21
C GLN A 165 15.58 4.71 -11.91
N LYS A 166 16.92 4.74 -12.07
CA LYS A 166 17.63 5.83 -12.77
C LYS A 166 17.16 5.97 -14.22
N ILE A 167 17.08 4.86 -14.95
CA ILE A 167 16.62 4.87 -16.35
C ILE A 167 15.17 5.35 -16.43
N CYS A 168 14.29 4.90 -15.54
CA CYS A 168 12.91 5.37 -15.47
C CYS A 168 12.87 6.89 -15.28
N PHE A 169 13.66 7.41 -14.34
CA PHE A 169 13.72 8.85 -14.06
C PHE A 169 14.21 9.67 -15.27
N GLU A 170 15.27 9.21 -15.93
CA GLU A 170 15.81 9.83 -17.16
C GLU A 170 14.80 9.85 -18.31
N ASN A 171 13.81 8.93 -18.29
CA ASN A 171 12.71 8.88 -19.25
C ASN A 171 11.41 9.51 -18.74
N GLY A 172 11.46 10.32 -17.67
CA GLY A 172 10.32 11.07 -17.14
C GLY A 172 9.37 10.25 -16.26
N PHE A 173 9.76 9.05 -15.83
CA PHE A 173 8.96 8.21 -14.94
C PHE A 173 9.59 8.10 -13.55
N VAL A 174 8.83 8.50 -12.52
CA VAL A 174 9.27 8.42 -11.13
C VAL A 174 8.85 7.08 -10.54
N ALA A 175 9.82 6.26 -10.17
CA ALA A 175 9.63 5.00 -9.44
C ALA A 175 10.33 5.07 -8.08
N GLU A 176 9.67 4.54 -7.06
CA GLU A 176 10.27 4.39 -5.73
C GLU A 176 11.03 3.06 -5.65
N LYS A 177 12.19 3.09 -5.01
CA LYS A 177 12.96 1.90 -4.68
C LYS A 177 12.76 1.57 -3.20
N GLY A 178 12.41 0.34 -2.89
CA GLY A 178 12.15 -0.08 -1.52
C GLY A 178 12.42 -1.56 -1.30
N GLY A 179 12.22 -2.01 -0.06
CA GLY A 179 12.41 -3.40 0.33
C GLY A 179 13.84 -3.75 0.76
N ARG A 180 14.01 -5.01 1.17
CA ARG A 180 15.33 -5.57 1.51
C ARG A 180 16.10 -5.85 0.24
N GLY A 181 17.17 -5.16 0.03
CA GLY A 181 18.04 -5.33 -1.15
C GLY A 181 17.66 -4.46 -2.34
N GLY A 182 16.69 -3.55 -2.18
CA GLY A 182 16.32 -2.55 -3.18
C GLY A 182 15.10 -2.88 -3.99
#